data_1c02aef4a8bc66060989a0befd5e793a
#
_entry.id   1c02aef4a8bc66060989a0befd5e793a
#
_cell.length_a   1.000
_cell.length_b   1.000
_cell.length_c   1.000
_cell.angle_alpha   90.00
_cell.angle_beta   90.00
_cell.angle_gamma   90.00
#
_symmetry.space_group_name_H-M   'P 1'
#
loop_
_entity.id
_entity.type
_entity.pdbx_description
1 polymer ?
#
loop_
_entity_poly.entity_id
_entity_poly.type
_entity_poly.pdbx_seq_one_letter_code
_entity_poly.pdbx_strand_id
1 'polypeptide(L)'
;IKFNKPLFLHQRDSHESFIKLINKYKDDINKAVVHCFTGTQKELDDYLNNDFYIGLTGWICDERRNKDLRESIKDIPLNKLMIETDSPYLIPRNLSAKPKKNRNEPKNLLHIAKEIAALREESFETVCKSTYQNSKDFFSLT
;
A
#
# COMPACT_ATOMS: atom_id res chain seq x y z
N ILE A 1 -18.99 8.46 0.89
CA ILE A 1 -19.96 8.93 1.89
C ILE A 1 -21.36 8.39 1.56
N LYS A 2 -21.98 8.83 0.46
CA LYS A 2 -23.38 8.45 0.11
C LYS A 2 -23.66 6.94 0.09
N PHE A 3 -22.68 6.13 -0.32
CA PHE A 3 -22.84 4.67 -0.47
C PHE A 3 -22.24 3.86 0.68
N ASN A 4 -21.65 4.50 1.67
CA ASN A 4 -20.95 3.87 2.80
C ASN A 4 -19.97 2.74 2.36
N LYS A 5 -19.28 2.96 1.25
CA LYS A 5 -18.28 2.02 0.72
C LYS A 5 -16.88 2.44 1.14
N PRO A 6 -15.94 1.47 1.27
CA PRO A 6 -14.53 1.78 1.47
C PRO A 6 -14.01 2.69 0.36
N LEU A 7 -13.15 3.64 0.72
CA LEU A 7 -12.53 4.57 -0.23
C LEU A 7 -11.16 4.05 -0.66
N PHE A 8 -10.95 3.99 -1.97
CA PHE A 8 -9.67 3.71 -2.59
C PHE A 8 -9.07 5.04 -3.04
N LEU A 9 -8.07 5.54 -2.30
CA LEU A 9 -7.60 6.91 -2.41
C LEU A 9 -6.26 6.98 -3.14
N HIS A 10 -6.16 7.87 -4.12
CA HIS A 10 -4.92 8.16 -4.82
C HIS A 10 -4.45 9.58 -4.47
N GLN A 11 -3.19 9.70 -4.03
CA GLN A 11 -2.53 10.97 -3.74
C GLN A 11 -1.15 10.97 -4.41
N ARG A 12 -0.83 12.07 -5.11
CA ARG A 12 0.50 12.32 -5.66
C ARG A 12 0.82 13.79 -5.60
N ASP A 13 1.91 14.13 -4.90
CA ASP A 13 2.43 15.50 -4.76
C ASP A 13 1.38 16.53 -4.29
N SER A 14 0.38 16.09 -3.52
CA SER A 14 -0.76 16.91 -3.10
C SER A 14 -1.19 16.68 -1.64
N HIS A 15 -0.27 16.15 -0.82
CA HIS A 15 -0.57 15.70 0.55
C HIS A 15 -1.33 16.74 1.39
N GLU A 16 -0.87 17.99 1.41
CA GLU A 16 -1.45 19.05 2.23
C GLU A 16 -2.94 19.32 1.91
N SER A 17 -3.27 19.40 0.63
CA SER A 17 -4.65 19.59 0.19
C SER A 17 -5.49 18.34 0.40
N PHE A 18 -4.88 17.17 0.18
CA PHE A 18 -5.50 15.88 0.36
C PHE A 18 -5.89 15.64 1.82
N ILE A 19 -4.94 15.78 2.76
CA ILE A 19 -5.21 15.55 4.19
C ILE A 19 -6.20 16.57 4.76
N LYS A 20 -6.16 17.81 4.28
CA LYS A 20 -7.15 18.83 4.64
C LYS A 20 -8.57 18.44 4.22
N LEU A 21 -8.71 17.85 3.03
CA LEU A 21 -9.99 17.36 2.55
C LEU A 21 -10.47 16.14 3.35
N ILE A 22 -9.56 15.20 3.63
CA ILE A 22 -9.86 14.02 4.47
C ILE A 22 -10.34 14.45 5.85
N ASN A 23 -9.62 15.32 6.53
CA ASN A 23 -9.97 15.79 7.85
C ASN A 23 -11.35 16.48 7.89
N LYS A 24 -11.74 17.16 6.80
CA LYS A 24 -13.08 17.77 6.68
C LYS A 24 -14.21 16.74 6.68
N TYR A 25 -13.96 15.52 6.17
CA TYR A 25 -14.97 14.47 6.03
C TYR A 25 -14.66 13.24 6.87
N LYS A 26 -13.78 13.35 7.84
CA LYS A 26 -13.27 12.23 8.65
C LYS A 26 -14.39 11.38 9.24
N ASP A 27 -15.38 12.01 9.83
CA ASP A 27 -16.50 11.31 10.52
C ASP A 27 -17.42 10.57 9.54
N ASP A 28 -17.37 10.92 8.26
CA ASP A 28 -18.15 10.29 7.19
C ASP A 28 -17.41 9.15 6.48
N ILE A 29 -16.11 8.96 6.77
CA ILE A 29 -15.27 7.95 6.11
C ILE A 29 -15.28 6.68 6.96
N ASN A 30 -15.93 5.64 6.46
CA ASN A 30 -15.98 4.34 7.14
C ASN A 30 -14.62 3.63 7.10
N LYS A 31 -14.07 3.43 5.91
CA LYS A 31 -12.75 2.80 5.68
C LYS A 31 -12.07 3.46 4.49
N ALA A 32 -10.77 3.61 4.56
CA ALA A 32 -10.00 4.09 3.42
C ALA A 32 -8.64 3.38 3.31
N VAL A 33 -8.14 3.25 2.09
CA VAL A 33 -6.76 2.85 1.79
C VAL A 33 -6.11 3.93 0.92
N VAL A 34 -4.90 4.34 1.31
CA VAL A 34 -4.05 5.15 0.45
C VAL A 34 -3.32 4.20 -0.48
N HIS A 35 -3.76 4.16 -1.73
CA HIS A 35 -3.25 3.32 -2.80
C HIS A 35 -1.87 3.80 -3.25
N CYS A 36 -1.00 2.84 -3.54
CA CYS A 36 0.34 3.07 -4.09
C CYS A 36 1.13 4.13 -3.29
N PHE A 37 1.16 3.97 -1.97
CA PHE A 37 1.86 4.91 -1.10
C PHE A 37 3.36 4.95 -1.43
N THR A 38 3.87 6.16 -1.62
CA THR A 38 5.29 6.46 -1.93
C THR A 38 5.78 7.71 -1.20
N GLY A 39 5.03 8.12 -0.17
CA GLY A 39 5.26 9.35 0.55
C GLY A 39 6.35 9.27 1.61
N THR A 40 6.45 10.34 2.38
CA THR A 40 7.37 10.52 3.51
C THR A 40 6.81 9.89 4.79
N GLN A 41 7.66 9.77 5.83
CA GLN A 41 7.23 9.33 7.16
C GLN A 41 6.07 10.20 7.70
N LYS A 42 6.17 11.52 7.57
CA LYS A 42 5.11 12.44 8.02
C LYS A 42 3.76 12.14 7.34
N GLU A 43 3.78 11.90 6.04
CA GLU A 43 2.57 11.56 5.28
C GLU A 43 2.00 10.21 5.74
N LEU A 44 2.87 9.23 6.02
CA LEU A 44 2.48 7.95 6.59
C LEU A 44 1.78 8.12 7.93
N ASP A 45 2.38 8.90 8.85
CA ASP A 45 1.84 9.17 10.17
C ASP A 45 0.46 9.82 10.08
N ASP A 46 0.29 10.80 9.19
CA ASP A 46 -0.99 11.47 8.97
C ASP A 46 -2.08 10.50 8.49
N TYR A 47 -1.75 9.53 7.65
CA TYR A 47 -2.70 8.50 7.18
C TYR A 47 -3.03 7.47 8.26
N LEU A 48 -2.02 7.00 9.01
CA LEU A 48 -2.24 6.07 10.12
C LEU A 48 -3.05 6.69 11.26
N ASN A 49 -2.84 7.98 11.57
CA ASN A 49 -3.64 8.75 12.53
C ASN A 49 -5.12 8.92 12.11
N ASN A 50 -5.39 8.78 10.81
CA ASN A 50 -6.76 8.72 10.27
C ASN A 50 -7.29 7.27 10.15
N ASP A 51 -6.61 6.30 10.74
CA ASP A 51 -6.96 4.88 10.72
C ASP A 51 -6.99 4.25 9.32
N PHE A 52 -6.27 4.82 8.34
CA PHE A 52 -6.25 4.33 6.98
C PHE A 52 -5.36 3.12 6.79
N TYR A 53 -5.72 2.30 5.82
CA TYR A 53 -4.84 1.26 5.27
C TYR A 53 -3.82 1.89 4.32
N ILE A 54 -2.67 1.26 4.22
CA ILE A 54 -1.56 1.68 3.35
C ILE A 54 -1.33 0.60 2.30
N GLY A 55 -1.54 0.94 1.04
CA GLY A 55 -1.35 0.05 -0.10
C GLY A 55 0.04 0.21 -0.70
N LEU A 56 0.82 -0.88 -0.75
CA LEU A 56 2.16 -0.91 -1.31
C LEU A 56 2.21 -1.69 -2.63
N THR A 57 2.87 -1.10 -3.62
CA THR A 57 3.01 -1.66 -4.97
C THR A 57 4.41 -2.18 -5.24
N GLY A 58 4.68 -2.62 -6.46
CA GLY A 58 6.01 -2.95 -6.96
C GLY A 58 7.04 -1.82 -6.87
N TRP A 59 6.61 -0.61 -6.52
CA TRP A 59 7.51 0.50 -6.23
C TRP A 59 8.47 0.19 -5.07
N ILE A 60 8.03 -0.55 -4.05
CA ILE A 60 8.89 -0.97 -2.93
C ILE A 60 10.11 -1.79 -3.38
N CYS A 61 10.04 -2.42 -4.53
CA CYS A 61 11.12 -3.21 -5.13
C CYS A 61 12.15 -2.37 -5.92
N ASP A 62 12.06 -1.02 -5.93
CA ASP A 62 13.04 -0.14 -6.60
C ASP A 62 13.89 0.61 -5.58
N GLU A 63 14.99 0.02 -5.15
CA GLU A 63 15.92 0.55 -4.13
C GLU A 63 16.46 1.96 -4.41
N ARG A 64 16.40 2.41 -5.67
CA ARG A 64 17.01 3.67 -6.09
C ARG A 64 16.14 4.89 -5.82
N ARG A 65 14.83 4.69 -5.61
CA ARG A 65 13.83 5.78 -5.64
C ARG A 65 12.94 5.85 -4.41
N ASN A 66 13.04 4.91 -3.49
CA ASN A 66 12.10 4.76 -2.40
C ASN A 66 12.78 4.50 -1.06
N LYS A 67 13.92 5.13 -0.83
CA LYS A 67 14.68 4.96 0.40
C LYS A 67 13.81 5.24 1.63
N ASP A 68 13.12 6.36 1.65
CA ASP A 68 12.28 6.77 2.78
C ASP A 68 11.15 5.75 3.04
N LEU A 69 10.48 5.28 1.99
CA LEU A 69 9.45 4.25 2.10
C LEU A 69 10.03 2.92 2.65
N ARG A 70 11.23 2.53 2.21
CA ARG A 70 11.89 1.29 2.70
C ARG A 70 12.31 1.40 4.16
N GLU A 71 12.64 2.59 4.62
CA GLU A 71 12.96 2.85 6.03
C GLU A 71 11.69 2.84 6.89
N SER A 72 10.62 3.48 6.42
CA SER A 72 9.35 3.62 7.16
C SER A 72 8.42 2.41 7.11
N ILE A 73 8.72 1.39 6.28
CA ILE A 73 7.83 0.25 6.11
C ILE A 73 7.57 -0.53 7.41
N LYS A 74 8.52 -0.51 8.34
CA LYS A 74 8.39 -1.17 9.66
C LYS A 74 7.36 -0.46 10.55
N ASP A 75 7.10 0.81 10.31
CA ASP A 75 6.17 1.63 11.08
C ASP A 75 4.71 1.43 10.65
N ILE A 76 4.48 0.78 9.50
CA ILE A 76 3.13 0.42 9.07
C ILE A 76 2.65 -0.77 9.89
N PRO A 77 1.60 -0.66 10.72
CA PRO A 77 1.05 -1.80 11.44
C PRO A 77 0.62 -2.89 10.46
N LEU A 78 0.91 -4.17 10.77
CA LEU A 78 0.53 -5.28 9.89
C LEU A 78 -0.95 -5.34 9.56
N ASN A 79 -1.82 -4.95 10.51
CA ASN A 79 -3.26 -4.90 10.30
C ASN A 79 -3.73 -3.68 9.50
N LYS A 80 -2.81 -2.82 9.06
CA LYS A 80 -3.08 -1.68 8.17
C LYS A 80 -2.36 -1.79 6.83
N LEU A 81 -1.56 -2.83 6.63
CA LEU A 81 -0.80 -3.06 5.42
C LEU A 81 -1.62 -3.79 4.37
N MET A 82 -1.68 -3.25 3.17
CA MET A 82 -2.21 -3.90 1.97
C MET A 82 -1.14 -3.96 0.89
N ILE A 83 -1.23 -4.95 0.00
CA ILE A 83 -0.32 -5.10 -1.14
C ILE A 83 -1.11 -5.17 -2.44
N GLU A 84 -0.55 -4.58 -3.48
CA GLU A 84 -1.19 -4.46 -4.78
C GLU A 84 -0.15 -4.46 -5.91
N THR A 85 -0.56 -4.76 -7.11
CA THR A 85 0.36 -4.79 -8.25
C THR A 85 0.35 -3.51 -9.08
N ASP A 86 -0.78 -2.81 -9.09
CA ASP A 86 -1.05 -1.71 -10.03
C ASP A 86 -0.85 -2.11 -11.51
N SER A 87 -1.10 -3.40 -11.78
CA SER A 87 -0.96 -3.93 -13.15
C SER A 87 -1.84 -3.16 -14.14
N PRO A 88 -1.32 -2.85 -15.33
CA PRO A 88 -0.10 -3.34 -15.99
C PRO A 88 1.17 -2.52 -15.70
N TYR A 89 1.14 -1.61 -14.75
CA TYR A 89 2.23 -0.72 -14.36
C TYR A 89 3.08 -1.30 -13.22
N LEU A 90 4.10 -0.59 -12.77
CA LEU A 90 4.90 -0.82 -11.58
C LEU A 90 5.48 -2.25 -11.47
N ILE A 91 6.10 -2.74 -12.56
CA ILE A 91 6.80 -4.03 -12.57
C ILE A 91 7.85 -4.05 -11.44
N PRO A 92 7.79 -5.03 -10.51
CA PRO A 92 8.82 -5.17 -9.49
C PRO A 92 10.21 -5.32 -10.12
N ARG A 93 11.17 -4.52 -9.67
CA ARG A 93 12.52 -4.50 -10.28
C ARG A 93 13.40 -5.66 -9.87
N ASN A 94 13.06 -6.34 -8.79
CA ASN A 94 13.74 -7.52 -8.27
C ASN A 94 13.31 -8.84 -8.96
N LEU A 95 12.54 -8.77 -10.05
CA LEU A 95 12.21 -9.94 -10.85
C LEU A 95 13.48 -10.52 -11.50
N SER A 96 13.66 -11.84 -11.43
CA SER A 96 14.77 -12.57 -12.07
C SER A 96 14.76 -12.44 -13.59
N ALA A 97 13.60 -12.24 -14.19
CA ALA A 97 13.43 -12.01 -15.61
C ALA A 97 12.40 -10.93 -15.88
N LYS A 98 12.71 -9.98 -16.77
CA LYS A 98 11.75 -8.96 -17.17
C LYS A 98 10.60 -9.58 -17.97
N PRO A 99 9.34 -9.15 -17.75
CA PRO A 99 8.22 -9.59 -18.55
C PRO A 99 8.42 -9.27 -20.02
N LYS A 100 8.15 -10.23 -20.91
CA LYS A 100 8.38 -10.12 -22.37
C LYS A 100 7.75 -8.87 -23.01
N LYS A 101 6.62 -8.40 -22.49
CA LYS A 101 5.88 -7.23 -23.03
C LYS A 101 6.05 -5.97 -22.18
N ASN A 102 7.02 -5.94 -21.26
CA ASN A 102 7.20 -4.84 -20.31
C ASN A 102 5.89 -4.42 -19.60
N ARG A 103 5.08 -5.41 -19.23
CA ARG A 103 3.80 -5.21 -18.51
C ARG A 103 3.82 -6.01 -17.22
N ASN A 104 3.34 -5.38 -16.15
CA ASN A 104 3.13 -6.06 -14.88
C ASN A 104 1.90 -6.98 -14.95
N GLU A 105 1.89 -8.00 -14.11
CA GLU A 105 0.80 -8.98 -14.00
C GLU A 105 0.47 -9.25 -12.53
N PRO A 106 -0.79 -9.59 -12.17
CA PRO A 106 -1.18 -9.88 -10.78
C PRO A 106 -0.34 -10.96 -10.10
N LYS A 107 0.19 -11.95 -10.85
CA LYS A 107 1.08 -13.00 -10.30
C LYS A 107 2.35 -12.45 -9.64
N ASN A 108 2.77 -11.23 -10.00
CA ASN A 108 3.95 -10.58 -9.45
C ASN A 108 3.73 -10.04 -8.03
N LEU A 109 2.50 -10.12 -7.48
CA LEU A 109 2.19 -9.75 -6.11
C LEU A 109 3.07 -10.50 -5.09
N LEU A 110 3.42 -11.74 -5.38
CA LEU A 110 4.31 -12.55 -4.52
C LEU A 110 5.71 -11.94 -4.37
N HIS A 111 6.21 -11.26 -5.40
CA HIS A 111 7.52 -10.59 -5.32
C HIS A 111 7.47 -9.38 -4.40
N ILE A 112 6.36 -8.64 -4.43
CA ILE A 112 6.11 -7.50 -3.54
C ILE A 112 6.04 -7.98 -2.09
N ALA A 113 5.25 -9.03 -1.82
CA ALA A 113 5.13 -9.61 -0.49
C ALA A 113 6.47 -10.12 0.06
N LYS A 114 7.32 -10.73 -0.76
CA LYS A 114 8.66 -11.19 -0.37
C LYS A 114 9.57 -10.02 0.00
N GLU A 115 9.57 -8.96 -0.80
CA GLU A 115 10.36 -7.76 -0.51
C GLU A 115 9.94 -7.11 0.81
N ILE A 116 8.64 -6.97 1.01
CA ILE A 116 8.07 -6.42 2.25
C ILE A 116 8.47 -7.28 3.47
N ALA A 117 8.35 -8.59 3.35
CA ALA A 117 8.74 -9.52 4.42
C ALA A 117 10.22 -9.36 4.80
N ALA A 118 11.10 -9.28 3.79
CA ALA A 118 12.52 -9.06 4.01
C ALA A 118 12.84 -7.73 4.70
N LEU A 119 12.20 -6.63 4.25
CA LEU A 119 12.40 -5.30 4.81
C LEU A 119 11.89 -5.18 6.25
N ARG A 120 10.79 -5.87 6.57
CA ARG A 120 10.18 -5.88 7.89
C ARG A 120 10.80 -6.90 8.85
N GLU A 121 11.70 -7.75 8.35
CA GLU A 121 12.28 -8.87 9.12
C GLU A 121 11.19 -9.82 9.65
N GLU A 122 10.13 -10.02 8.84
CA GLU A 122 9.02 -10.90 9.16
C GLU A 122 8.96 -12.09 8.20
N SER A 123 8.22 -13.15 8.58
CA SER A 123 8.05 -14.27 7.66
C SER A 123 7.16 -13.89 6.47
N PHE A 124 7.47 -14.45 5.30
CA PHE A 124 6.64 -14.29 4.11
C PHE A 124 5.17 -14.72 4.36
N GLU A 125 5.00 -15.80 5.11
CA GLU A 125 3.68 -16.32 5.47
C GLU A 125 2.89 -15.32 6.33
N THR A 126 3.54 -14.69 7.32
CA THR A 126 2.94 -13.66 8.17
C THR A 126 2.45 -12.48 7.33
N VAL A 127 3.29 -11.96 6.44
CA VAL A 127 2.91 -10.85 5.56
C VAL A 127 1.74 -11.24 4.65
N CYS A 128 1.82 -12.40 4.00
CA CYS A 128 0.73 -12.88 3.13
C CYS A 128 -0.59 -13.05 3.87
N LYS A 129 -0.57 -13.67 5.06
CA LYS A 129 -1.77 -13.89 5.87
C LYS A 129 -2.40 -12.57 6.30
N SER A 130 -1.58 -11.64 6.80
CA SER A 130 -2.07 -10.35 7.29
C SER A 130 -2.66 -9.51 6.15
N THR A 131 -1.94 -9.37 5.04
CA THR A 131 -2.42 -8.56 3.89
C THR A 131 -3.64 -9.18 3.22
N TYR A 132 -3.74 -10.51 3.17
CA TYR A 132 -4.94 -11.22 2.70
C TYR A 132 -6.13 -10.90 3.61
N GLN A 133 -5.96 -11.04 4.94
CA GLN A 133 -7.04 -10.75 5.89
C GLN A 133 -7.47 -9.29 5.83
N ASN A 134 -6.51 -8.36 5.78
CA ASN A 134 -6.79 -6.94 5.65
C ASN A 134 -7.63 -6.63 4.39
N SER A 135 -7.30 -7.28 3.26
CA SER A 135 -8.06 -7.10 2.03
C SER A 135 -9.49 -7.64 2.15
N LYS A 136 -9.66 -8.80 2.77
CA LYS A 136 -11.01 -9.34 3.05
C LYS A 136 -11.82 -8.39 3.93
N ASP A 137 -11.24 -7.92 5.01
CA ASP A 137 -11.91 -7.04 5.97
C ASP A 137 -12.24 -5.67 5.36
N PHE A 138 -11.30 -5.14 4.57
CA PHE A 138 -11.48 -3.86 3.89
C PHE A 138 -12.63 -3.89 2.88
N PHE A 139 -12.65 -4.89 2.01
CA PHE A 139 -13.66 -5.04 0.97
C PHE A 139 -14.92 -5.80 1.43
N SER A 140 -14.97 -6.25 2.70
CA SER A 140 -16.06 -7.06 3.25
C SER A 140 -16.32 -8.34 2.42
N LEU A 141 -15.25 -9.05 2.07
CA LEU A 141 -15.30 -10.29 1.32
C LEU A 141 -15.52 -11.46 2.30
N THR A 142 -16.44 -12.36 1.96
CA THR A 142 -16.70 -13.61 2.69
C THR A 142 -15.73 -14.71 2.33
#